data_0154b18978e7be48a3609dc6f093ebcb
#
_entry.id   0154b18978e7be48a3609dc6f093ebcb
#
_cell.length_a   1.000
_cell.length_b   1.000
_cell.length_c   1.000
_cell.angle_alpha   90.00
_cell.angle_beta   90.00
_cell.angle_gamma   90.00
#
_symmetry.space_group_name_H-M   'P 1'
#
loop_
_entity.id
_entity.type
_entity.pdbx_description
1 polymer ?
#
loop_
_entity_poly.entity_id
_entity_poly.type
_entity_poly.pdbx_seq_one_letter_code
_entity_poly.pdbx_strand_id
1 'polypeptide(L)'
;MGSFILALDQGTTSSRAILFDRSGRVAAMAQQTFPQHYPQPGWVEHDPLELWESQRSVAAQALRKLGPDARIAGIGITNQRETTILWDK
;
A
#
# COMPACT_ATOMS: atom_id res chain seq x y z
N MET A 1 18.81 -11.48 -12.03
CA MET A 1 17.73 -11.61 -11.06
C MET A 1 18.11 -10.96 -9.76
N GLY A 2 17.30 -10.08 -9.31
CA GLY A 2 17.55 -9.38 -8.07
C GLY A 2 16.58 -9.79 -6.97
N SER A 3 16.98 -9.55 -5.75
CA SER A 3 16.08 -9.59 -4.61
C SER A 3 15.63 -8.18 -4.30
N PHE A 4 14.36 -8.05 -3.89
CA PHE A 4 13.74 -6.77 -3.66
C PHE A 4 13.03 -6.76 -2.31
N ILE A 5 12.89 -5.59 -1.74
CA ILE A 5 12.05 -5.37 -0.57
C ILE A 5 10.79 -4.66 -1.04
N LEU A 6 9.65 -5.20 -0.66
CA LEU A 6 8.36 -4.59 -0.94
C LEU A 6 7.96 -3.73 0.26
N ALA A 7 7.85 -2.44 0.04
CA ALA A 7 7.37 -1.51 1.06
C ALA A 7 5.92 -1.15 0.77
N LEU A 8 5.04 -1.39 1.73
CA LEU A 8 3.62 -1.06 1.65
C LEU A 8 3.36 0.16 2.52
N ASP A 9 3.01 1.26 1.89
CA ASP A 9 2.81 2.54 2.55
C ASP A 9 1.32 2.90 2.50
N GLN A 10 0.66 2.84 3.64
CA GLN A 10 -0.75 3.18 3.78
C GLN A 10 -0.87 4.59 4.30
N GLY A 11 -1.07 5.55 3.40
CA GLY A 11 -1.27 6.95 3.78
C GLY A 11 -2.72 7.27 4.12
N THR A 12 -3.02 8.53 4.37
CA THR A 12 -4.35 8.98 4.70
C THR A 12 -5.24 9.19 3.47
N THR A 13 -4.66 9.39 2.31
CA THR A 13 -5.39 9.65 1.06
C THR A 13 -5.09 8.66 -0.05
N SER A 14 -4.01 7.89 0.09
CA SER A 14 -3.59 6.96 -0.95
C SER A 14 -2.84 5.78 -0.35
N SER A 15 -2.82 4.69 -1.10
CA SER A 15 -1.98 3.53 -0.82
C SER A 15 -0.85 3.50 -1.83
N ARG A 16 0.34 3.09 -1.39
CA ARG A 16 1.52 3.03 -2.23
C ARG A 16 2.26 1.73 -2.00
N ALA A 17 2.82 1.18 -3.06
CA ALA A 17 3.72 0.04 -2.99
C ALA A 17 5.00 0.40 -3.70
N ILE A 18 6.14 0.18 -3.07
CA ILE A 18 7.44 0.50 -3.61
C ILE A 18 8.32 -0.74 -3.52
N LEU A 19 9.02 -1.04 -4.60
CA LEU A 19 9.99 -2.13 -4.61
C LEU A 19 11.38 -1.51 -4.67
N PHE A 20 12.17 -1.82 -3.63
CA PHE A 20 13.55 -1.37 -3.54
C PHE A 20 14.50 -2.50 -3.90
N ASP A 21 15.54 -2.19 -4.67
CA ASP A 21 16.59 -3.16 -4.96
C ASP A 21 17.61 -3.22 -3.81
N ARG A 22 18.65 -4.05 -3.99
CA ARG A 22 19.66 -4.27 -2.95
C ARG A 22 20.47 -3.01 -2.60
N SER A 23 20.55 -2.06 -3.52
CA SER A 23 21.25 -0.80 -3.28
C SER A 23 20.36 0.29 -2.70
N GLY A 24 19.08 -0.02 -2.44
CA GLY A 24 18.13 0.94 -1.90
C GLY A 24 17.47 1.83 -2.93
N ARG A 25 17.61 1.52 -4.20
CA ARG A 25 16.99 2.29 -5.27
C ARG A 25 15.58 1.78 -5.53
N VAL A 26 14.71 2.69 -5.94
CA VAL A 26 13.35 2.33 -6.33
C VAL A 26 13.39 1.62 -7.68
N ALA A 27 12.99 0.35 -7.68
CA ALA A 27 12.92 -0.46 -8.90
C ALA A 27 11.54 -0.38 -9.55
N ALA A 28 10.47 -0.27 -8.75
CA ALA A 28 9.12 -0.12 -9.24
C ALA A 28 8.27 0.52 -8.16
N MET A 29 7.19 1.19 -8.57
CA MET A 29 6.27 1.83 -7.64
C MET A 29 4.88 1.88 -8.26
N ALA A 30 3.87 1.77 -7.42
CA ALA A 30 2.48 2.02 -7.80
C ALA A 30 1.78 2.76 -6.66
N GLN A 31 0.84 3.61 -7.00
CA GLN A 31 0.10 4.41 -6.04
C GLN A 31 -1.35 4.54 -6.50
N GLN A 32 -2.26 4.53 -5.55
CA GLN A 32 -3.68 4.65 -5.82
C GLN A 32 -4.35 5.42 -4.70
N THR A 33 -5.14 6.42 -5.06
CA THR A 33 -5.97 7.12 -4.08
C THR A 33 -7.17 6.25 -3.72
N PHE A 34 -7.75 6.50 -2.56
CA PHE A 34 -8.98 5.83 -2.13
C PHE A 34 -9.99 6.85 -1.61
N PRO A 35 -11.28 6.50 -1.64
CA PRO A 35 -12.31 7.42 -1.18
C PRO A 35 -12.17 7.77 0.29
N GLN A 36 -12.51 9.01 0.62
CA GLN A 36 -12.67 9.44 2.00
C GLN A 36 -14.14 9.76 2.21
N HIS A 37 -14.70 9.29 3.32
CA HIS A 37 -16.11 9.43 3.61
C HIS A 37 -16.30 10.48 4.69
N TYR A 38 -17.29 11.34 4.48
CA TYR A 38 -17.58 12.46 5.37
C TYR A 38 -19.01 12.32 5.91
N PRO A 39 -19.23 11.44 6.91
CA PRO A 39 -20.59 11.19 7.39
C PRO A 39 -21.23 12.41 8.07
N GLN A 40 -20.40 13.28 8.62
CA GLN A 40 -20.84 14.53 9.22
C GLN A 40 -19.79 15.60 8.97
N PRO A 41 -20.17 16.91 9.00
CA PRO A 41 -19.20 17.99 8.84
C PRO A 41 -18.05 17.85 9.84
N GLY A 42 -16.81 17.91 9.34
CA GLY A 42 -15.61 17.76 10.15
C GLY A 42 -15.19 16.33 10.45
N TRP A 43 -15.98 15.34 10.06
CA TRP A 43 -15.64 13.92 10.24
C TRP A 43 -15.10 13.36 8.95
N VAL A 44 -14.05 12.53 9.05
CA VAL A 44 -13.49 11.81 7.91
C VAL A 44 -13.39 10.34 8.29
N GLU A 45 -13.95 9.48 7.45
CA GLU A 45 -13.88 8.04 7.63
C GLU A 45 -13.32 7.37 6.39
N HIS A 46 -12.76 6.17 6.59
CA HIS A 46 -12.33 5.29 5.52
C HIS A 46 -13.06 3.96 5.66
N ASP A 47 -13.37 3.34 4.52
CA ASP A 47 -13.87 1.98 4.49
C ASP A 47 -12.66 1.03 4.57
N PRO A 48 -12.57 0.16 5.59
CA PRO A 48 -11.43 -0.76 5.71
C PRO A 48 -11.23 -1.66 4.49
N LEU A 49 -12.31 -2.06 3.84
CA LEU A 49 -12.21 -2.89 2.63
C LEU A 49 -11.63 -2.10 1.46
N GLU A 50 -11.97 -0.82 1.34
CA GLU A 50 -11.38 0.04 0.32
C GLU A 50 -9.87 0.25 0.57
N LEU A 51 -9.47 0.41 1.82
CA LEU A 51 -8.05 0.50 2.19
C LEU A 51 -7.30 -0.77 1.80
N TRP A 52 -7.86 -1.91 2.15
CA TRP A 52 -7.26 -3.21 1.82
C TRP A 52 -7.15 -3.42 0.32
N GLU A 53 -8.24 -3.17 -0.41
CA GLU A 53 -8.26 -3.37 -1.86
C GLU A 53 -7.29 -2.44 -2.58
N SER A 54 -7.18 -1.20 -2.16
CA SER A 54 -6.23 -0.26 -2.76
C SER A 54 -4.79 -0.71 -2.51
N GLN A 55 -4.48 -1.16 -1.29
CA GLN A 55 -3.13 -1.62 -0.96
C GLN A 55 -2.77 -2.88 -1.74
N ARG A 56 -3.71 -3.83 -1.81
CA ARG A 56 -3.51 -5.06 -2.58
C ARG A 56 -3.30 -4.75 -4.07
N SER A 57 -4.07 -3.84 -4.60
CA SER A 57 -3.99 -3.44 -6.00
C SER A 57 -2.63 -2.83 -6.35
N VAL A 58 -2.14 -1.90 -5.53
CA VAL A 58 -0.84 -1.26 -5.82
C VAL A 58 0.31 -2.23 -5.63
N ALA A 59 0.23 -3.16 -4.68
CA ALA A 59 1.23 -4.20 -4.52
C ALA A 59 1.30 -5.07 -5.79
N ALA A 60 0.15 -5.50 -6.30
CA ALA A 60 0.08 -6.29 -7.52
C ALA A 60 0.63 -5.53 -8.72
N GLN A 61 0.29 -4.25 -8.84
CA GLN A 61 0.78 -3.41 -9.94
C GLN A 61 2.30 -3.25 -9.90
N ALA A 62 2.85 -2.98 -8.72
CA ALA A 62 4.31 -2.82 -8.57
C ALA A 62 5.03 -4.13 -8.90
N LEU A 63 4.52 -5.26 -8.43
CA LEU A 63 5.13 -6.57 -8.71
C LEU A 63 5.09 -6.89 -10.20
N ARG A 64 4.01 -6.56 -10.89
CA ARG A 64 3.93 -6.81 -12.32
C ARG A 64 4.97 -6.02 -13.12
N LYS A 65 5.37 -4.85 -12.64
CA LYS A 65 6.38 -4.04 -13.31
C LYS A 65 7.77 -4.69 -13.29
N LEU A 66 8.05 -5.52 -12.29
CA LEU A 66 9.33 -6.23 -12.20
C LEU A 66 9.35 -7.54 -12.99
N GLY A 67 8.18 -8.12 -13.24
CA GLY A 67 8.08 -9.40 -13.93
C GLY A 67 8.13 -10.59 -12.98
N PRO A 68 7.95 -11.82 -13.54
CA PRO A 68 7.76 -13.01 -12.71
C PRO A 68 9.01 -13.53 -12.03
N ASP A 69 10.20 -13.11 -12.46
CA ASP A 69 11.46 -13.60 -11.93
C ASP A 69 11.96 -12.83 -10.72
N ALA A 70 11.25 -11.77 -10.32
CA ALA A 70 11.64 -10.96 -9.18
C ALA A 70 11.39 -11.73 -7.88
N ARG A 71 12.36 -11.68 -6.97
CA ARG A 71 12.24 -12.31 -5.64
C ARG A 71 12.02 -11.25 -4.60
N ILE A 72 11.03 -11.46 -3.77
CA ILE A 72 10.74 -10.54 -2.65
C ILE A 72 11.38 -11.14 -1.40
N ALA A 73 12.41 -10.47 -0.90
CA ALA A 73 13.16 -10.93 0.27
C ALA A 73 12.48 -10.55 1.58
N GLY A 74 11.67 -9.52 1.57
CA GLY A 74 10.96 -9.08 2.77
C GLY A 74 9.93 -8.02 2.44
N ILE A 75 9.03 -7.78 3.40
CA ILE A 75 7.97 -6.79 3.26
C ILE A 75 8.03 -5.85 4.46
N GLY A 76 8.10 -4.56 4.19
CA GLY A 76 7.98 -3.52 5.20
C GLY A 76 6.61 -2.87 5.09
N ILE A 77 6.01 -2.57 6.23
CA ILE A 77 4.67 -1.98 6.26
C ILE A 77 4.71 -0.71 7.09
N THR A 78 4.16 0.36 6.53
CA THR A 78 3.90 1.59 7.28
C THR A 78 2.46 1.98 7.07
N ASN A 79 1.82 2.51 8.10
CA ASN A 79 0.39 2.83 8.05
C ASN A 79 0.14 4.25 8.48
N GLN A 80 -1.07 4.71 8.19
CA GLN A 80 -1.52 6.02 8.67
C GLN A 80 -1.68 5.98 10.19
N ARG A 81 -1.43 7.12 10.82
CA ARG A 81 -1.56 7.27 12.26
C ARG A 81 -3.02 7.54 12.64
N GLU A 82 -3.35 7.26 13.89
CA GLU A 82 -4.63 7.65 14.49
C GLU A 82 -5.85 7.07 13.77
N THR A 83 -5.67 5.92 13.14
CA THR A 83 -6.77 5.21 12.50
C THR A 83 -7.14 3.99 13.34
N THR A 84 -8.41 3.89 13.67
CA THR A 84 -8.95 2.77 14.42
C THR A 84 -10.00 2.06 13.56
N ILE A 85 -9.91 0.75 13.51
CA ILE A 85 -10.86 -0.08 12.78
C ILE A 85 -11.62 -0.96 13.77
N LEU A 86 -12.94 -0.88 13.70
CA LEU A 86 -13.83 -1.72 14.50
C LEU A 86 -14.58 -2.65 13.56
N TRP A 87 -14.72 -3.91 13.96
CA TRP A 87 -15.43 -4.88 13.12
C TRP A 87 -16.14 -5.89 13.98
N ASP A 88 -17.17 -6.50 13.42
CA ASP A 88 -17.90 -7.58 14.06
C ASP A 88 -17.15 -8.90 13.88
N LYS A 89 -17.25 -9.75 14.88
CA LYS A 89 -16.65 -11.08 14.81
C LYS A 89 -17.45 -12.01 13.89
#